data_2e60b180a09c0565e5759617716bfac1
#
_entry.id   2e60b180a09c0565e5759617716bfac1
#
_cell.length_a   1.000
_cell.length_b   1.000
_cell.length_c   1.000
_cell.angle_alpha   90.00
_cell.angle_beta   90.00
_cell.angle_gamma   90.00
#
_symmetry.space_group_name_H-M   'P 1'
#
loop_
_entity.id
_entity.type
_entity.pdbx_description
1 polymer ?
#
loop_
_entity_poly.entity_id
_entity_poly.type
_entity_poly.pdbx_seq_one_letter_code
_entity_poly.pdbx_strand_id
1 'polypeptide(L)'
;ATTSMAAELNLNASAPVWNASVPNVPLTTYGTSLNVYDSQGSAIPASLYMRKIADDTWQVYTDPTSDATATASLAATLTFDTNGQLASSVPAAPTLSITSPNPNIGTFSAALDLSKTTQYATAFAVTDLTQDGYAPGDFVALSI
;
A
#
# COMPACT_ATOMS: atom_id res chain seq x y z
N ALA A 1 8.57 6.64 15.66
CA ALA A 1 8.53 6.02 14.33
C ALA A 1 7.13 5.55 13.99
N THR A 2 6.81 5.51 12.70
CA THR A 2 5.57 4.91 12.23
C THR A 2 5.57 3.41 12.53
N THR A 3 4.51 2.91 13.17
CA THR A 3 4.34 1.49 13.49
C THR A 3 3.19 0.86 12.73
N SER A 4 2.25 1.68 12.25
CA SER A 4 1.12 1.19 11.47
C SER A 4 0.66 2.24 10.44
N MET A 5 0.12 1.73 9.34
CA MET A 5 -0.51 2.49 8.27
C MET A 5 -1.85 1.84 7.95
N ALA A 6 -2.82 2.65 7.56
CA ALA A 6 -4.10 2.18 7.07
C ALA A 6 -4.47 2.91 5.79
N ALA A 7 -5.04 2.18 4.84
CA ALA A 7 -5.54 2.74 3.59
C ALA A 7 -6.95 2.22 3.33
N GLU A 8 -7.86 3.14 3.00
CA GLU A 8 -9.19 2.84 2.51
C GLU A 8 -9.22 3.16 1.03
N LEU A 9 -9.32 2.14 0.19
CA LEU A 9 -9.21 2.24 -1.25
C LEU A 9 -10.43 1.60 -1.90
N ASN A 10 -10.82 2.12 -3.06
CA ASN A 10 -11.65 1.37 -3.99
C ASN A 10 -10.83 1.00 -5.21
N LEU A 11 -10.76 -0.29 -5.52
CA LEU A 11 -10.13 -0.81 -6.73
C LEU A 11 -11.23 -1.04 -7.77
N ASN A 12 -11.00 -0.55 -8.99
CA ASN A 12 -12.01 -0.62 -10.04
C ASN A 12 -12.21 -2.08 -10.50
N ALA A 13 -13.38 -2.64 -10.22
CA ALA A 13 -13.71 -4.01 -10.65
C ALA A 13 -13.68 -4.18 -12.16
N SER A 14 -13.87 -3.10 -12.92
CA SER A 14 -13.84 -3.11 -14.38
C SER A 14 -12.44 -2.93 -14.97
N ALA A 15 -11.41 -2.80 -14.13
CA ALA A 15 -10.05 -2.65 -14.61
C ALA A 15 -9.61 -3.89 -15.39
N PRO A 16 -8.80 -3.72 -16.46
CA PRO A 16 -8.26 -4.85 -17.19
C PRO A 16 -7.30 -5.65 -16.33
N VAL A 17 -7.30 -6.96 -16.52
CA VAL A 17 -6.32 -7.86 -15.91
C VAL A 17 -4.97 -7.60 -16.57
N TRP A 18 -3.93 -7.38 -15.75
CA TRP A 18 -2.58 -7.21 -16.26
C TRP A 18 -2.06 -8.52 -16.85
N ASN A 19 -1.36 -8.41 -17.98
CA ASN A 19 -0.79 -9.54 -18.69
C ASN A 19 0.71 -9.37 -18.85
N ALA A 20 1.49 -10.29 -18.30
CA ALA A 20 2.94 -10.26 -18.37
C ALA A 20 3.49 -10.39 -19.78
N SER A 21 2.81 -11.15 -20.64
CA SER A 21 3.23 -11.38 -22.03
C SER A 21 2.97 -10.17 -22.93
N VAL A 22 1.93 -9.40 -22.60
CA VAL A 22 1.55 -8.16 -23.31
C VAL A 22 1.22 -7.14 -22.22
N PRO A 23 2.23 -6.46 -21.65
CA PRO A 23 2.00 -5.50 -20.57
C PRO A 23 1.07 -4.39 -21.02
N ASN A 24 -0.16 -4.39 -20.50
CA ASN A 24 -1.22 -3.48 -20.91
C ASN A 24 -1.52 -2.41 -19.87
N VAL A 25 -1.09 -2.62 -18.62
CA VAL A 25 -1.37 -1.69 -17.51
C VAL A 25 -0.07 -1.47 -16.73
N PRO A 26 0.51 -0.27 -16.79
CA PRO A 26 1.68 0.05 -15.96
C PRO A 26 1.34 -0.07 -14.47
N LEU A 27 2.31 -0.50 -13.67
CA LEU A 27 2.13 -0.62 -12.23
C LEU A 27 1.77 0.70 -11.56
N THR A 28 2.23 1.82 -12.12
CA THR A 28 1.94 3.15 -11.61
C THR A 28 0.51 3.64 -11.88
N THR A 29 -0.29 2.90 -12.62
CA THR A 29 -1.67 3.30 -12.96
C THR A 29 -2.54 3.45 -11.73
N TYR A 30 -2.41 2.54 -10.76
CA TYR A 30 -3.18 2.55 -9.51
C TYR A 30 -2.19 2.65 -8.35
N GLY A 31 -1.89 3.86 -7.94
CA GLY A 31 -0.91 4.10 -6.90
C GLY A 31 -1.30 5.21 -5.95
N THR A 32 -0.73 5.16 -4.76
CA THR A 32 -0.84 6.21 -3.76
C THR A 32 0.41 6.26 -2.92
N SER A 33 0.63 7.36 -2.22
CA SER A 33 1.76 7.49 -1.30
C SER A 33 1.41 8.40 -0.13
N LEU A 34 2.08 8.16 1.00
CA LEU A 34 2.06 9.08 2.13
C LEU A 34 3.44 9.09 2.79
N ASN A 35 3.68 10.09 3.63
CA ASN A 35 4.89 10.13 4.43
C ASN A 35 4.71 9.31 5.69
N VAL A 36 5.70 8.49 5.99
CA VAL A 36 5.90 7.84 7.28
C VAL A 36 7.12 8.44 7.96
N TYR A 37 7.37 8.11 9.21
CA TYR A 37 8.42 8.76 9.98
C TYR A 37 9.29 7.72 10.68
N ASP A 38 10.60 7.95 10.67
CA ASP A 38 11.54 7.14 11.42
C ASP A 38 11.58 7.56 12.90
N SER A 39 12.47 6.94 13.68
CA SER A 39 12.57 7.20 15.11
C SER A 39 13.08 8.60 15.45
N GLN A 40 13.62 9.33 14.49
CA GLN A 40 14.06 10.71 14.64
C GLN A 40 13.05 11.71 14.04
N GLY A 41 11.93 11.24 13.53
CA GLY A 41 10.90 12.07 12.93
C GLY A 41 11.20 12.54 11.52
N SER A 42 12.15 11.92 10.84
CA SER A 42 12.41 12.21 9.42
C SER A 42 11.33 11.60 8.55
N ALA A 43 10.78 12.38 7.63
CA ALA A 43 9.76 11.94 6.71
C ALA A 43 10.35 11.02 5.64
N ILE A 44 9.69 9.91 5.39
CA ILE A 44 10.06 8.93 4.37
C ILE A 44 8.83 8.66 3.52
N PRO A 45 8.87 8.86 2.20
CA PRO A 45 7.72 8.55 1.37
C PRO A 45 7.52 7.03 1.31
N ALA A 46 6.29 6.60 1.58
CA ALA A 46 5.86 5.22 1.43
C ALA A 46 4.79 5.15 0.35
N SER A 47 5.00 4.31 -0.64
CA SER A 47 4.14 4.20 -1.80
C SER A 47 3.55 2.81 -1.92
N LEU A 48 2.32 2.75 -2.39
CA LEU A 48 1.61 1.51 -2.68
C LEU A 48 1.13 1.54 -4.11
N TYR A 49 1.33 0.44 -4.82
CA TYR A 49 0.90 0.28 -6.21
C TYR A 49 0.11 -1.00 -6.33
N MET A 50 -1.07 -0.93 -6.93
CA MET A 50 -1.98 -2.06 -7.05
C MET A 50 -2.06 -2.54 -8.49
N ARG A 51 -2.08 -3.85 -8.68
CA ARG A 51 -2.17 -4.50 -10.00
C ARG A 51 -3.18 -5.65 -9.95
N LYS A 52 -4.13 -5.62 -10.87
CA LYS A 52 -5.10 -6.70 -11.03
C LYS A 52 -4.45 -7.84 -11.81
N ILE A 53 -4.24 -8.98 -11.16
CA ILE A 53 -3.55 -10.13 -11.77
C ILE A 53 -4.51 -11.20 -12.28
N ALA A 54 -5.75 -11.20 -11.79
CA ALA A 54 -6.83 -12.09 -12.20
C ALA A 54 -8.15 -11.46 -11.77
N ASP A 55 -9.26 -12.05 -12.17
CA ASP A 55 -10.57 -11.60 -11.70
C ASP A 55 -10.62 -11.65 -10.18
N ASP A 56 -11.09 -10.55 -9.56
CA ASP A 56 -11.24 -10.41 -8.12
C ASP A 56 -9.93 -10.57 -7.33
N THR A 57 -8.79 -10.50 -8.01
CA THR A 57 -7.47 -10.69 -7.36
C THR A 57 -6.52 -9.56 -7.73
N TRP A 58 -6.00 -8.89 -6.71
CA TRP A 58 -5.06 -7.78 -6.84
C TRP A 58 -3.81 -8.03 -6.02
N GLN A 59 -2.67 -7.56 -6.53
CA GLN A 59 -1.42 -7.53 -5.78
C GLN A 59 -1.05 -6.09 -5.43
N VAL A 60 -0.48 -5.91 -4.23
CA VAL A 60 -0.03 -4.62 -3.73
C VAL A 60 1.49 -4.63 -3.69
N TYR A 61 2.10 -3.67 -4.35
CA TYR A 61 3.55 -3.51 -4.44
C TYR A 61 3.99 -2.21 -3.80
N THR A 62 5.24 -2.16 -3.37
CA THR A 62 5.85 -0.96 -2.76
C THR A 62 6.84 -0.26 -3.69
N ASP A 63 7.16 -0.86 -4.85
CA ASP A 63 8.13 -0.33 -5.81
C ASP A 63 7.49 -0.31 -7.20
N PRO A 64 7.44 0.87 -7.88
CA PRO A 64 6.81 0.98 -9.19
C PRO A 64 7.61 0.30 -10.32
N THR A 65 8.87 -0.06 -10.07
CA THR A 65 9.71 -0.77 -11.05
C THR A 65 9.52 -2.28 -11.00
N SER A 66 8.71 -2.79 -10.07
CA SER A 66 8.41 -4.22 -9.99
C SER A 66 7.67 -4.68 -11.25
N ASP A 67 8.02 -5.84 -11.72
CA ASP A 67 7.32 -6.53 -12.80
C ASP A 67 6.68 -7.83 -12.27
N ALA A 68 6.10 -8.62 -13.17
CA ALA A 68 5.41 -9.86 -12.80
C ALA A 68 6.28 -10.86 -12.05
N THR A 69 7.59 -10.80 -12.23
CA THR A 69 8.52 -11.74 -11.61
C THR A 69 9.14 -11.18 -10.33
N ALA A 70 9.02 -9.88 -10.10
CA ALA A 70 9.60 -9.24 -8.93
C ALA A 70 8.70 -9.44 -7.71
N THR A 71 9.13 -10.28 -6.80
CA THR A 71 8.39 -10.56 -5.55
C THR A 71 8.93 -9.76 -4.37
N ALA A 72 10.10 -9.14 -4.50
CA ALA A 72 10.77 -8.46 -3.39
C ALA A 72 9.99 -7.25 -2.86
N SER A 73 9.21 -6.59 -3.70
CA SER A 73 8.39 -5.44 -3.31
C SER A 73 6.90 -5.78 -3.16
N LEU A 74 6.54 -7.05 -3.26
CA LEU A 74 5.15 -7.50 -3.07
C LEU A 74 4.80 -7.44 -1.58
N ALA A 75 3.83 -6.59 -1.24
CA ALA A 75 3.39 -6.43 0.14
C ALA A 75 2.23 -7.37 0.48
N ALA A 76 1.29 -7.55 -0.45
CA ALA A 76 0.11 -8.38 -0.21
C ALA A 76 -0.54 -8.81 -1.52
N THR A 77 -1.30 -9.91 -1.44
CA THR A 77 -2.24 -10.32 -2.47
C THR A 77 -3.64 -10.30 -1.87
N LEU A 78 -4.55 -9.57 -2.51
CA LEU A 78 -5.92 -9.35 -2.04
C LEU A 78 -6.89 -10.09 -2.95
N THR A 79 -7.83 -10.79 -2.34
CA THR A 79 -8.92 -11.47 -3.07
C THR A 79 -10.25 -10.90 -2.60
N PHE A 80 -11.15 -10.62 -3.56
CA PHE A 80 -12.45 -10.00 -3.30
C PHE A 80 -13.58 -10.97 -3.58
N ASP A 81 -14.69 -10.79 -2.89
CA ASP A 81 -15.91 -11.56 -3.13
C ASP A 81 -16.77 -10.92 -4.24
N THR A 82 -17.89 -11.55 -4.57
CA THR A 82 -18.80 -11.06 -5.61
C THR A 82 -19.54 -9.77 -5.22
N ASN A 83 -19.49 -9.39 -3.96
CA ASN A 83 -20.09 -8.14 -3.46
C ASN A 83 -19.08 -6.97 -3.44
N GLY A 84 -17.85 -7.20 -3.89
CA GLY A 84 -16.81 -6.19 -3.91
C GLY A 84 -16.12 -5.99 -2.56
N GLN A 85 -16.35 -6.88 -1.61
CA GLN A 85 -15.71 -6.83 -0.28
C GLN A 85 -14.45 -7.68 -0.26
N LEU A 86 -13.48 -7.29 0.56
CA LEU A 86 -12.26 -8.06 0.73
C LEU A 86 -12.57 -9.41 1.38
N ALA A 87 -12.28 -10.50 0.66
CA ALA A 87 -12.51 -11.85 1.15
C ALA A 87 -11.29 -12.40 1.87
N SER A 88 -10.08 -12.14 1.36
CA SER A 88 -8.84 -12.61 1.98
C SER A 88 -7.65 -11.74 1.61
N SER A 89 -6.62 -11.80 2.43
CA SER A 89 -5.32 -11.16 2.20
C SER A 89 -4.21 -12.16 2.52
N VAL A 90 -3.18 -12.18 1.69
CA VAL A 90 -1.98 -13.00 1.91
C VAL A 90 -0.76 -12.07 1.81
N PRO A 91 -0.02 -11.85 2.89
CA PRO A 91 -0.28 -12.33 4.25
C PRO A 91 -1.54 -11.69 4.87
N ALA A 92 -2.13 -12.34 5.86
CA ALA A 92 -3.33 -11.84 6.53
C ALA A 92 -3.07 -10.51 7.25
N ALA A 93 -1.86 -10.30 7.73
CA ALA A 93 -1.41 -9.07 8.37
C ALA A 93 -0.15 -8.56 7.63
N PRO A 94 -0.30 -7.89 6.47
CA PRO A 94 0.83 -7.42 5.71
C PRO A 94 1.61 -6.34 6.46
N THR A 95 2.92 -6.26 6.14
CA THR A 95 3.81 -5.25 6.70
C THR A 95 4.60 -4.58 5.57
N LEU A 96 5.02 -3.34 5.82
CA LEU A 96 5.95 -2.62 4.95
C LEU A 96 7.32 -2.55 5.59
N SER A 97 8.36 -2.83 4.82
CA SER A 97 9.74 -2.51 5.17
C SER A 97 10.03 -1.07 4.76
N ILE A 98 10.47 -0.26 5.72
CA ILE A 98 10.76 1.14 5.51
C ILE A 98 12.23 1.37 5.84
N THR A 99 12.99 1.91 4.87
CA THR A 99 14.41 2.20 5.07
C THR A 99 14.59 3.68 5.34
N SER A 100 15.14 4.00 6.51
CA SER A 100 15.47 5.37 6.86
C SER A 100 16.64 5.89 6.02
N PRO A 101 16.62 7.18 5.62
CA PRO A 101 17.80 7.82 5.04
C PRO A 101 18.98 7.91 6.02
N ASN A 102 18.72 7.76 7.32
CA ASN A 102 19.77 7.70 8.31
C ASN A 102 20.25 6.26 8.50
N PRO A 103 21.50 5.92 8.11
CA PRO A 103 21.99 4.54 8.19
C PRO A 103 22.08 4.00 9.62
N ASN A 104 22.10 4.85 10.63
CA ASN A 104 22.12 4.44 12.04
C ASN A 104 20.74 3.92 12.50
N ILE A 105 19.67 4.33 11.84
CA ILE A 105 18.32 3.84 12.12
C ILE A 105 18.07 2.55 11.34
N GLY A 106 18.49 2.52 10.08
CA GLY A 106 18.34 1.36 9.21
C GLY A 106 16.92 1.14 8.75
N THR A 107 16.54 -0.14 8.64
CA THR A 107 15.23 -0.54 8.16
C THR A 107 14.33 -0.94 9.33
N PHE A 108 13.07 -0.51 9.28
CA PHE A 108 12.05 -0.88 10.26
C PHE A 108 10.78 -1.30 9.55
N SER A 109 9.88 -1.96 10.26
CA SER A 109 8.62 -2.46 9.71
C SER A 109 7.43 -1.67 10.26
N ALA A 110 6.43 -1.45 9.42
CA ALA A 110 5.13 -0.92 9.83
C ALA A 110 4.03 -1.89 9.40
N ALA A 111 3.04 -2.10 10.25
CA ALA A 111 1.86 -2.86 9.88
C ALA A 111 1.05 -2.11 8.83
N LEU A 112 0.49 -2.82 7.86
CA LEU A 112 -0.32 -2.24 6.79
C LEU A 112 -1.73 -2.81 6.88
N ASP A 113 -2.70 -1.94 7.20
CA ASP A 113 -4.10 -2.32 7.26
C ASP A 113 -4.78 -1.99 5.94
N LEU A 114 -5.16 -3.01 5.19
CA LEU A 114 -5.90 -2.92 3.94
C LEU A 114 -7.32 -3.51 4.06
N SER A 115 -7.78 -3.75 5.27
CA SER A 115 -9.05 -4.45 5.54
C SER A 115 -10.28 -3.73 5.02
N LYS A 116 -10.17 -2.42 4.77
CA LYS A 116 -11.27 -1.59 4.24
C LYS A 116 -11.19 -1.37 2.74
N THR A 117 -10.36 -2.14 2.04
CA THR A 117 -10.28 -2.08 0.58
C THR A 117 -11.51 -2.73 -0.04
N THR A 118 -12.06 -2.08 -1.07
CA THR A 118 -13.22 -2.58 -1.81
C THR A 118 -12.89 -2.68 -3.30
N GLN A 119 -13.67 -3.48 -4.02
CA GLN A 119 -13.58 -3.62 -5.46
C GLN A 119 -14.96 -3.42 -6.10
N TYR A 120 -15.36 -2.17 -6.24
CA TYR A 120 -16.59 -1.81 -6.93
C TYR A 120 -16.29 -1.35 -8.35
N ALA A 121 -17.27 -1.45 -9.25
CA ALA A 121 -17.15 -1.03 -10.64
C ALA A 121 -17.23 0.50 -10.78
N THR A 122 -16.42 1.19 -10.02
CA THR A 122 -16.21 2.65 -10.06
C THR A 122 -14.72 2.93 -10.11
N ALA A 123 -14.36 4.18 -10.40
CA ALA A 123 -12.96 4.56 -10.52
C ALA A 123 -12.14 4.22 -9.28
N PHE A 124 -10.85 3.94 -9.50
CA PHE A 124 -9.88 3.85 -8.41
C PHE A 124 -9.92 5.14 -7.59
N ALA A 125 -10.03 4.99 -6.28
CA ALA A 125 -10.06 6.12 -5.36
C ALA A 125 -9.41 5.74 -4.04
N VAL A 126 -8.71 6.70 -3.45
CA VAL A 126 -8.20 6.61 -2.08
C VAL A 126 -9.10 7.50 -1.24
N THR A 127 -9.88 6.91 -0.34
CA THR A 127 -10.83 7.65 0.49
C THR A 127 -10.26 8.02 1.84
N ASP A 128 -9.27 7.28 2.32
CA ASP A 128 -8.56 7.59 3.54
C ASP A 128 -7.17 6.95 3.53
N LEU A 129 -6.19 7.65 4.08
CA LEU A 129 -4.81 7.19 4.11
C LEU A 129 -4.15 7.77 5.37
N THR A 130 -3.85 6.91 6.33
CA THR A 130 -3.36 7.31 7.66
C THR A 130 -2.14 6.52 8.09
N GLN A 131 -1.38 7.09 8.99
CA GLN A 131 -0.27 6.45 9.67
C GLN A 131 -0.11 7.07 11.08
N ASP A 132 0.60 6.40 11.98
CA ASP A 132 0.66 6.75 13.40
C ASP A 132 1.96 7.45 13.84
N GLY A 133 2.90 7.69 12.92
CA GLY A 133 4.14 8.40 13.23
C GLY A 133 3.97 9.92 13.23
N TYR A 134 5.00 10.63 13.71
CA TYR A 134 4.98 12.08 13.83
C TYR A 134 6.22 12.71 13.21
N ALA A 135 6.00 13.84 12.53
CA ALA A 135 7.07 14.79 12.24
C ALA A 135 7.46 15.56 13.51
N PRO A 136 8.70 16.08 13.59
CA PRO A 136 9.08 16.98 14.69
C PRO A 136 8.13 18.17 14.75
N GLY A 137 7.61 18.46 15.94
CA GLY A 137 6.67 19.55 16.16
C GLY A 137 5.22 19.14 16.26
N ASP A 138 4.78 18.08 15.57
CA ASP A 138 3.40 17.60 15.64
C ASP A 138 3.02 17.16 17.04
N PHE A 139 3.97 16.54 17.74
CA PHE A 139 3.77 16.11 19.12
C PHE A 139 3.44 17.27 20.05
N VAL A 140 4.05 18.43 19.85
CA VAL A 140 3.82 19.62 20.68
C VAL A 140 2.37 20.08 20.57
N ALA A 141 1.78 20.00 19.39
CA ALA A 141 0.41 20.40 19.17
C ALA A 141 -0.60 19.54 19.94
N LEU A 142 -0.23 18.30 20.25
CA LEU A 142 -1.11 17.35 20.96
C LEU A 142 -1.06 17.51 22.48
N SER A 143 -0.10 18.25 23.00
CA SER A 143 0.11 18.41 24.44
C SER A 143 -0.74 19.49 25.09
N ILE A 144 -1.57 20.15 24.33
CA ILE A 144 -2.42 21.25 24.81
C ILE A 144 -3.59 20.75 25.65
#